data_1e6306b32d7a31a55d293a35b12b0255
#
_entry.id   1e6306b32d7a31a55d293a35b12b0255
#
_cell.length_a   1.000
_cell.length_b   1.000
_cell.length_c   1.000
_cell.angle_alpha   90.00
_cell.angle_beta   90.00
_cell.angle_gamma   90.00
#
_symmetry.space_group_name_H-M   'P 1'
#
loop_
_entity.id
_entity.type
_entity.pdbx_description
1 polymer ?
#
loop_
_entity_poly.entity_id
_entity_poly.type
_entity_poly.pdbx_seq_one_letter_code
_entity_poly.pdbx_strand_id
1 'polypeptide(L)'
;MEHSVALVDDHHLVRTGLAAMVNGLGGYRVTLEAGNGRELIDVLAKADAPAIAIVDLNMPVMDGYATIAWLREHSPTILPLALTFDAADDALVKAVRAGARGFVLKNARPAVLKTALDALMLTGYYYTDDTHQALQRHPELKTREERERERVLEQITPREMEFLLHVCSDAEPTYEQIASAMGVHRRTVDNFRIALFEKFAIKSKTGLVLFAMRWGLLK
;
A
#
# COMPACT_ATOMS: atom_id res chain seq x y z
N MET A 1 -24.16 10.01 5.50
CA MET A 1 -23.66 9.14 6.59
C MET A 1 -22.37 9.74 7.10
N GLU A 2 -22.12 9.70 8.41
CA GLU A 2 -20.82 10.11 8.97
C GLU A 2 -19.87 8.90 9.03
N HIS A 3 -18.62 9.10 8.64
CA HIS A 3 -17.59 8.08 8.74
C HIS A 3 -16.92 8.14 10.13
N SER A 4 -16.83 6.98 10.80
CA SER A 4 -16.20 6.86 12.11
C SER A 4 -14.68 6.95 12.01
N VAL A 5 -14.06 7.68 12.94
CA VAL A 5 -12.62 7.94 12.98
C VAL A 5 -12.08 7.59 14.36
N ALA A 6 -10.97 6.84 14.40
CA ALA A 6 -10.14 6.73 15.59
C ALA A 6 -9.01 7.76 15.55
N LEU A 7 -8.71 8.38 16.69
CA LEU A 7 -7.54 9.24 16.90
C LEU A 7 -6.57 8.57 17.84
N VAL A 8 -5.30 8.46 17.41
CA VAL A 8 -4.23 7.86 18.20
C VAL A 8 -3.06 8.84 18.29
N ASP A 9 -2.89 9.46 19.44
CA ASP A 9 -1.88 10.49 19.69
C ASP A 9 -1.63 10.57 21.20
N ASP A 10 -0.39 10.55 21.65
CA ASP A 10 -0.04 10.60 23.08
C ASP A 10 -0.20 12.00 23.70
N HIS A 11 -0.25 13.04 22.85
CA HIS A 11 -0.45 14.42 23.28
C HIS A 11 -1.94 14.75 23.46
N HIS A 12 -2.45 14.70 24.69
CA HIS A 12 -3.87 14.88 24.98
C HIS A 12 -4.46 16.18 24.39
N LEU A 13 -3.76 17.33 24.49
CA LEU A 13 -4.24 18.60 23.93
C LEU A 13 -4.33 18.58 22.41
N VAL A 14 -3.33 17.96 21.74
CA VAL A 14 -3.35 17.79 20.27
C VAL A 14 -4.51 16.89 19.88
N ARG A 15 -4.69 15.75 20.54
CA ARG A 15 -5.77 14.82 20.29
C ARG A 15 -7.14 15.45 20.44
N THR A 16 -7.37 16.22 21.55
CA THR A 16 -8.63 16.95 21.76
C THR A 16 -8.87 17.99 20.66
N GLY A 17 -7.84 18.73 20.23
CA GLY A 17 -7.94 19.72 19.15
C GLY A 17 -8.24 19.06 17.81
N LEU A 18 -7.59 17.93 17.52
CA LEU A 18 -7.86 17.15 16.31
C LEU A 18 -9.26 16.56 16.31
N ALA A 19 -9.75 16.05 17.44
CA ALA A 19 -11.13 15.56 17.57
C ALA A 19 -12.14 16.65 17.24
N ALA A 20 -11.99 17.84 17.83
CA ALA A 20 -12.84 18.99 17.52
C ALA A 20 -12.77 19.37 16.02
N MET A 21 -11.57 19.39 15.45
CA MET A 21 -11.35 19.69 14.02
C MET A 21 -12.06 18.65 13.15
N VAL A 22 -11.81 17.35 13.33
CA VAL A 22 -12.39 16.27 12.53
C VAL A 22 -13.91 16.29 12.60
N ASN A 23 -14.48 16.44 13.80
CA ASN A 23 -15.92 16.54 13.98
C ASN A 23 -16.53 17.78 13.29
N GLY A 24 -15.74 18.85 13.12
CA GLY A 24 -16.14 20.07 12.42
C GLY A 24 -16.03 20.01 10.88
N LEU A 25 -15.31 19.01 10.32
CA LEU A 25 -15.11 18.92 8.86
C LEU A 25 -16.36 18.48 8.07
N GLY A 26 -17.41 17.98 8.76
CA GLY A 26 -18.60 17.41 8.13
C GLY A 26 -18.33 16.05 7.46
N GLY A 27 -19.20 15.09 7.70
CA GLY A 27 -19.08 13.73 7.18
C GLY A 27 -18.14 12.81 7.96
N TYR A 28 -17.51 13.29 9.03
CA TYR A 28 -16.59 12.53 9.88
C TYR A 28 -16.94 12.72 11.35
N ARG A 29 -16.79 11.66 12.13
CA ARG A 29 -16.99 11.68 13.58
C ARG A 29 -15.90 10.87 14.28
N VAL A 30 -15.25 11.48 15.26
CA VAL A 30 -14.32 10.75 16.14
C VAL A 30 -15.16 9.89 17.08
N THR A 31 -14.95 8.59 17.01
CA THR A 31 -15.66 7.59 17.83
C THR A 31 -14.74 6.89 18.82
N LEU A 32 -13.43 6.89 18.56
CA LEU A 32 -12.41 6.27 19.41
C LEU A 32 -11.23 7.21 19.60
N GLU A 33 -10.69 7.25 20.80
CA GLU A 33 -9.44 7.95 21.13
C GLU A 33 -8.52 7.01 21.91
N ALA A 34 -7.20 7.08 21.61
CA ALA A 34 -6.16 6.32 22.31
C ALA A 34 -4.87 7.15 22.42
N GLY A 35 -4.10 6.95 23.47
CA GLY A 35 -2.83 7.62 23.68
C GLY A 35 -1.62 6.89 23.06
N ASN A 36 -1.81 5.68 22.56
CA ASN A 36 -0.78 4.87 21.88
C ASN A 36 -1.43 3.67 21.18
N GLY A 37 -0.62 2.92 20.40
CA GLY A 37 -1.13 1.77 19.66
C GLY A 37 -1.67 0.64 20.53
N ARG A 38 -1.14 0.43 21.73
CA ARG A 38 -1.64 -0.64 22.63
C ARG A 38 -3.05 -0.30 23.12
N GLU A 39 -3.28 0.93 23.52
CA GLU A 39 -4.59 1.40 23.94
C GLU A 39 -5.61 1.29 22.78
N LEU A 40 -5.20 1.64 21.54
CA LEU A 40 -6.07 1.47 20.37
C LEU A 40 -6.50 0.01 20.22
N ILE A 41 -5.59 -0.94 20.32
CA ILE A 41 -5.89 -2.38 20.22
C ILE A 41 -6.91 -2.79 21.29
N ASP A 42 -6.70 -2.36 22.54
CA ASP A 42 -7.58 -2.69 23.66
C ASP A 42 -8.99 -2.11 23.50
N VAL A 43 -9.11 -0.93 22.88
CA VAL A 43 -10.39 -0.28 22.61
C VAL A 43 -11.09 -0.95 21.40
N LEU A 44 -10.36 -1.26 20.33
CA LEU A 44 -10.90 -1.96 19.16
C LEU A 44 -11.46 -3.35 19.49
N ALA A 45 -10.94 -4.01 20.51
CA ALA A 45 -11.49 -5.30 20.97
C ALA A 45 -12.91 -5.19 21.57
N LYS A 46 -13.37 -3.97 21.88
CA LYS A 46 -14.62 -3.72 22.62
C LYS A 46 -15.60 -2.78 21.90
N ALA A 47 -15.20 -2.22 20.77
CA ALA A 47 -15.97 -1.23 20.02
C ALA A 47 -16.05 -1.60 18.54
N ASP A 48 -16.99 -0.97 17.83
CA ASP A 48 -17.09 -1.11 16.38
C ASP A 48 -15.85 -0.52 15.70
N ALA A 49 -15.35 -1.23 14.68
CA ALA A 49 -14.19 -0.81 13.92
C ALA A 49 -14.47 0.54 13.20
N PRO A 50 -13.62 1.56 13.38
CA PRO A 50 -13.76 2.82 12.65
C PRO A 50 -13.39 2.65 11.18
N ALA A 51 -13.88 3.54 10.32
CA ALA A 51 -13.50 3.54 8.91
C ALA A 51 -12.04 4.00 8.70
N ILE A 52 -11.59 4.98 9.49
CA ILE A 52 -10.26 5.57 9.40
C ILE A 52 -9.62 5.58 10.79
N ALA A 53 -8.31 5.34 10.85
CA ALA A 53 -7.48 5.59 12.03
C ALA A 53 -6.44 6.67 11.71
N ILE A 54 -6.54 7.84 12.34
CA ILE A 54 -5.50 8.88 12.29
C ILE A 54 -4.49 8.58 13.39
N VAL A 55 -3.25 8.29 13.00
CA VAL A 55 -2.23 7.74 13.90
C VAL A 55 -1.00 8.64 13.90
N ASP A 56 -0.65 9.18 15.07
CA ASP A 56 0.66 9.81 15.28
C ASP A 56 1.77 8.77 15.15
N LEU A 57 2.86 9.14 14.48
CA LEU A 57 3.99 8.23 14.28
C LEU A 57 4.87 8.10 15.55
N ASN A 58 4.97 9.15 16.35
CA ASN A 58 5.87 9.20 17.48
C ASN A 58 5.10 9.12 18.81
N MET A 59 4.89 7.91 19.29
CA MET A 59 4.20 7.66 20.55
C MET A 59 4.98 6.67 21.43
N PRO A 60 4.86 6.76 22.78
CA PRO A 60 5.45 5.78 23.68
C PRO A 60 4.70 4.44 23.65
N VAL A 61 5.26 3.40 24.23
CA VAL A 61 4.72 2.04 24.40
C VAL A 61 4.59 1.29 23.09
N MET A 62 3.79 1.77 22.14
CA MET A 62 3.62 1.26 20.79
C MET A 62 3.50 2.45 19.85
N ASP A 63 4.52 2.65 19.02
CA ASP A 63 4.60 3.76 18.08
C ASP A 63 3.60 3.64 16.92
N GLY A 64 3.50 4.69 16.10
CA GLY A 64 2.56 4.73 15.00
C GLY A 64 2.90 3.74 13.89
N TYR A 65 4.18 3.45 13.66
CA TYR A 65 4.58 2.48 12.64
C TYR A 65 4.13 1.07 13.00
N ALA A 66 4.38 0.66 14.24
CA ALA A 66 3.92 -0.63 14.76
C ALA A 66 2.39 -0.71 14.82
N THR A 67 1.72 0.40 15.17
CA THR A 67 0.25 0.51 15.18
C THR A 67 -0.34 0.30 13.79
N ILE A 68 0.19 1.00 12.79
CA ILE A 68 -0.25 0.90 11.39
C ILE A 68 0.00 -0.51 10.83
N ALA A 69 1.17 -1.11 11.14
CA ALA A 69 1.47 -2.48 10.73
C ALA A 69 0.50 -3.48 11.36
N TRP A 70 0.17 -3.31 12.64
CA TRP A 70 -0.82 -4.15 13.31
C TRP A 70 -2.21 -4.01 12.69
N LEU A 71 -2.66 -2.78 12.40
CA LEU A 71 -3.95 -2.52 11.74
C LEU A 71 -4.01 -3.22 10.36
N ARG A 72 -2.96 -3.14 9.56
CA ARG A 72 -2.88 -3.80 8.25
C ARG A 72 -3.10 -5.32 8.36
N GLU A 73 -2.53 -5.94 9.40
CA GLU A 73 -2.58 -7.39 9.58
C GLU A 73 -3.89 -7.88 10.22
N HIS A 74 -4.41 -7.14 11.20
CA HIS A 74 -5.52 -7.61 12.06
C HIS A 74 -6.85 -6.89 11.79
N SER A 75 -6.83 -5.73 11.15
CA SER A 75 -8.02 -4.92 10.89
C SER A 75 -7.93 -4.22 9.51
N PRO A 76 -7.82 -4.96 8.39
CA PRO A 76 -7.51 -4.42 7.07
C PRO A 76 -8.61 -3.51 6.50
N THR A 77 -9.78 -3.48 7.11
CA THR A 77 -10.89 -2.58 6.74
C THR A 77 -10.70 -1.15 7.27
N ILE A 78 -9.87 -0.96 8.30
CA ILE A 78 -9.54 0.35 8.84
C ILE A 78 -8.46 0.98 7.95
N LEU A 79 -8.68 2.21 7.49
CA LEU A 79 -7.73 2.93 6.65
C LEU A 79 -6.79 3.81 7.51
N PRO A 80 -5.50 3.44 7.67
CA PRO A 80 -4.60 4.23 8.52
C PRO A 80 -4.11 5.48 7.77
N LEU A 81 -4.30 6.65 8.39
CA LEU A 81 -3.72 7.94 7.99
C LEU A 81 -2.61 8.30 8.98
N ALA A 82 -1.37 8.31 8.52
CA ALA A 82 -0.25 8.75 9.34
C ALA A 82 -0.28 10.26 9.53
N LEU A 83 -0.09 10.72 10.77
CA LEU A 83 -0.05 12.13 11.15
C LEU A 83 1.21 12.39 11.97
N THR A 84 2.04 13.39 11.61
CA THR A 84 3.28 13.69 12.32
C THR A 84 3.73 15.12 12.11
N PHE A 85 4.63 15.62 12.98
CA PHE A 85 5.36 16.87 12.74
C PHE A 85 6.60 16.66 11.86
N ASP A 86 7.08 15.43 11.73
CA ASP A 86 8.28 15.11 10.96
C ASP A 86 7.96 15.05 9.47
N ALA A 87 8.53 15.99 8.72
CA ALA A 87 8.39 16.08 7.25
C ALA A 87 9.50 15.32 6.51
N ALA A 88 10.37 14.56 7.21
CA ALA A 88 11.46 13.84 6.56
C ALA A 88 10.93 12.71 5.65
N ASP A 89 11.54 12.56 4.49
CA ASP A 89 11.22 11.51 3.53
C ASP A 89 11.24 10.12 4.18
N ASP A 90 12.16 9.87 5.11
CA ASP A 90 12.29 8.63 5.87
C ASP A 90 11.03 8.29 6.68
N ALA A 91 10.44 9.27 7.37
CA ALA A 91 9.23 9.09 8.17
C ALA A 91 8.05 8.69 7.27
N LEU A 92 7.90 9.39 6.16
CA LEU A 92 6.88 9.13 5.16
C LEU A 92 7.03 7.73 4.55
N VAL A 93 8.24 7.39 4.09
CA VAL A 93 8.51 6.07 3.47
C VAL A 93 8.27 4.93 4.46
N LYS A 94 8.72 5.07 5.72
CA LYS A 94 8.47 4.07 6.77
C LYS A 94 6.97 3.91 7.06
N ALA A 95 6.21 5.01 7.13
CA ALA A 95 4.76 4.97 7.37
C ALA A 95 4.02 4.23 6.23
N VAL A 96 4.31 4.56 4.97
CA VAL A 96 3.72 3.89 3.81
C VAL A 96 4.02 2.39 3.82
N ARG A 97 5.26 2.01 4.16
CA ARG A 97 5.66 0.60 4.24
C ARG A 97 5.06 -0.15 5.42
N ALA A 98 4.82 0.54 6.53
CA ALA A 98 4.04 -0.03 7.63
C ALA A 98 2.61 -0.37 7.19
N GLY A 99 2.08 0.35 6.18
CA GLY A 99 0.75 0.15 5.64
C GLY A 99 -0.14 1.39 5.71
N ALA A 100 0.43 2.58 5.98
CA ALA A 100 -0.33 3.82 5.93
C ALA A 100 -0.95 4.00 4.54
N ARG A 101 -2.20 4.36 4.51
CA ARG A 101 -2.96 4.66 3.29
C ARG A 101 -2.87 6.14 2.91
N GLY A 102 -2.34 6.96 3.79
CA GLY A 102 -2.06 8.36 3.55
C GLY A 102 -1.12 8.91 4.60
N PHE A 103 -0.61 10.10 4.34
CA PHE A 103 0.33 10.82 5.21
C PHE A 103 -0.02 12.31 5.21
N VAL A 104 -0.16 12.91 6.38
CA VAL A 104 -0.43 14.33 6.58
C VAL A 104 0.44 14.89 7.69
N LEU A 105 0.97 16.09 7.52
CA LEU A 105 1.69 16.79 8.57
C LEU A 105 0.72 17.39 9.60
N LYS A 106 1.05 17.32 10.89
CA LYS A 106 0.25 17.91 11.99
C LYS A 106 0.05 19.42 11.90
N ASN A 107 0.92 20.12 11.17
CA ASN A 107 0.82 21.55 10.89
C ASN A 107 0.06 21.88 9.58
N ALA A 108 -0.49 20.87 8.90
CA ALA A 108 -1.27 21.07 7.69
C ALA A 108 -2.57 21.83 7.99
N ARG A 109 -3.07 22.56 6.97
CA ARG A 109 -4.35 23.26 7.10
C ARG A 109 -5.52 22.26 7.21
N PRO A 110 -6.62 22.59 7.93
CA PRO A 110 -7.78 21.70 8.03
C PRO A 110 -8.31 21.19 6.69
N ALA A 111 -8.25 22.03 5.64
CA ALA A 111 -8.64 21.64 4.29
C ALA A 111 -7.82 20.48 3.72
N VAL A 112 -6.52 20.39 4.03
CA VAL A 112 -5.65 19.28 3.59
C VAL A 112 -6.06 17.99 4.28
N LEU A 113 -6.32 18.05 5.59
CA LEU A 113 -6.83 16.89 6.33
C LEU A 113 -8.18 16.42 5.77
N LYS A 114 -9.09 17.35 5.47
CA LYS A 114 -10.39 17.02 4.83
C LYS A 114 -10.17 16.32 3.49
N THR A 115 -9.32 16.86 2.63
CA THR A 115 -8.99 16.24 1.33
C THR A 115 -8.41 14.84 1.50
N ALA A 116 -7.53 14.64 2.49
CA ALA A 116 -6.95 13.34 2.78
C ALA A 116 -8.01 12.31 3.22
N LEU A 117 -8.90 12.70 4.13
CA LEU A 117 -9.98 11.84 4.60
C LEU A 117 -10.95 11.48 3.45
N ASP A 118 -11.34 12.47 2.62
CA ASP A 118 -12.22 12.24 1.47
C ASP A 118 -11.57 11.31 0.44
N ALA A 119 -10.29 11.49 0.15
CA ALA A 119 -9.54 10.62 -0.77
C ALA A 119 -9.46 9.19 -0.23
N LEU A 120 -9.18 9.00 1.07
CA LEU A 120 -9.18 7.69 1.71
C LEU A 120 -10.53 6.98 1.53
N MET A 121 -11.64 7.67 1.78
CA MET A 121 -12.97 7.08 1.63
C MET A 121 -13.35 6.79 0.18
N LEU A 122 -12.87 7.59 -0.77
CA LEU A 122 -13.22 7.45 -2.19
C LEU A 122 -12.34 6.42 -2.91
N THR A 123 -11.02 6.44 -2.66
CA THR A 123 -10.03 5.66 -3.43
C THR A 123 -9.27 4.64 -2.58
N GLY A 124 -9.39 4.74 -1.25
CA GLY A 124 -8.60 3.93 -0.32
C GLY A 124 -7.19 4.47 -0.05
N TYR A 125 -6.77 5.58 -0.68
CA TYR A 125 -5.42 6.14 -0.55
C TYR A 125 -5.41 7.67 -0.65
N TYR A 126 -4.42 8.28 0.03
CA TYR A 126 -4.07 9.68 -0.13
C TYR A 126 -2.54 9.82 -0.22
N TYR A 127 -2.01 9.85 -1.43
CA TYR A 127 -0.59 10.08 -1.70
C TYR A 127 -0.41 11.29 -2.59
N THR A 128 0.54 12.15 -2.21
CA THR A 128 0.96 13.32 -3.00
C THR A 128 2.14 12.96 -3.89
N ASP A 129 2.48 13.84 -4.84
CA ASP A 129 3.67 13.67 -5.67
C ASP A 129 4.95 13.59 -4.83
N ASP A 130 5.01 14.31 -3.70
CA ASP A 130 6.13 14.23 -2.74
C ASP A 130 6.27 12.81 -2.16
N THR A 131 5.16 12.11 -1.92
CA THR A 131 5.18 10.71 -1.45
C THR A 131 5.84 9.79 -2.48
N HIS A 132 5.49 9.94 -3.76
CA HIS A 132 6.09 9.15 -4.84
C HIS A 132 7.58 9.44 -4.99
N GLN A 133 7.98 10.73 -4.93
CA GLN A 133 9.38 11.13 -5.00
C GLN A 133 10.19 10.60 -3.82
N ALA A 134 9.67 10.68 -2.59
CA ALA A 134 10.32 10.15 -1.40
C ALA A 134 10.55 8.64 -1.51
N LEU A 135 9.56 7.87 -1.96
CA LEU A 135 9.70 6.42 -2.19
C LEU A 135 10.77 6.10 -3.25
N GLN A 136 10.94 6.94 -4.27
CA GLN A 136 11.98 6.77 -5.28
C GLN A 136 13.38 7.14 -4.78
N ARG A 137 13.51 8.16 -3.90
CA ARG A 137 14.80 8.60 -3.34
C ARG A 137 15.38 7.61 -2.33
N HIS A 138 14.55 6.80 -1.68
CA HIS A 138 14.94 5.88 -0.61
C HIS A 138 14.72 4.40 -0.97
N PRO A 139 15.38 3.90 -2.04
CA PRO A 139 15.24 2.50 -2.45
C PRO A 139 15.75 1.51 -1.40
N GLU A 140 16.69 1.92 -0.53
CA GLU A 140 17.23 1.13 0.58
C GLU A 140 16.17 0.76 1.62
N LEU A 141 15.13 1.58 1.73
CA LEU A 141 14.00 1.31 2.62
C LEU A 141 12.97 0.32 2.03
N LYS A 142 13.19 -0.22 0.83
CA LYS A 142 12.31 -1.22 0.20
C LYS A 142 12.14 -2.45 1.09
N THR A 143 10.92 -2.97 1.13
CA THR A 143 10.63 -4.21 1.82
C THR A 143 11.39 -5.38 1.19
N ARG A 144 11.48 -6.51 1.90
CA ARG A 144 12.04 -7.73 1.33
C ARG A 144 11.31 -8.16 0.06
N GLU A 145 9.97 -8.08 0.07
CA GLU A 145 9.11 -8.44 -1.08
C GLU A 145 9.33 -7.52 -2.28
N GLU A 146 9.45 -6.19 -2.05
CA GLU A 146 9.75 -5.23 -3.11
C GLU A 146 11.12 -5.49 -3.74
N ARG A 147 12.14 -5.81 -2.92
CA ARG A 147 13.47 -6.18 -3.42
C ARG A 147 13.48 -7.48 -4.20
N GLU A 148 12.71 -8.48 -3.73
CA GLU A 148 12.55 -9.76 -4.44
C GLU A 148 11.82 -9.55 -5.78
N ARG A 149 10.75 -8.74 -5.79
CA ARG A 149 10.03 -8.39 -7.01
C ARG A 149 10.93 -7.70 -8.04
N GLU A 150 11.75 -6.74 -7.62
CA GLU A 150 12.71 -6.07 -8.52
C GLU A 150 13.72 -7.06 -9.09
N ARG A 151 14.32 -7.90 -8.25
CA ARG A 151 15.25 -8.94 -8.71
C ARG A 151 14.61 -9.88 -9.73
N VAL A 152 13.35 -10.22 -9.56
CA VAL A 152 12.61 -11.03 -10.52
C VAL A 152 12.40 -10.26 -11.83
N LEU A 153 12.02 -8.98 -11.76
CA LEU A 153 11.83 -8.12 -12.93
C LEU A 153 13.12 -7.90 -13.71
N GLU A 154 14.24 -7.69 -13.03
CA GLU A 154 15.56 -7.53 -13.65
C GLU A 154 16.03 -8.76 -14.44
N GLN A 155 15.57 -9.95 -14.06
CA GLN A 155 15.89 -11.20 -14.76
C GLN A 155 15.03 -11.45 -16.00
N ILE A 156 13.93 -10.71 -16.17
CA ILE A 156 13.02 -10.86 -17.29
C ILE A 156 13.39 -9.84 -18.37
N THR A 157 13.80 -10.32 -19.53
CA THR A 157 14.07 -9.44 -20.67
C THR A 157 12.78 -8.80 -21.20
N PRO A 158 12.84 -7.66 -21.91
CA PRO A 158 11.64 -7.02 -22.49
C PRO A 158 10.84 -7.95 -23.40
N ARG A 159 11.49 -8.82 -24.16
CA ARG A 159 10.83 -9.79 -25.03
C ARG A 159 10.21 -10.96 -24.29
N GLU A 160 10.81 -11.41 -23.21
CA GLU A 160 10.22 -12.41 -22.31
C GLU A 160 9.02 -11.83 -21.55
N MET A 161 9.05 -10.54 -21.17
CA MET A 161 7.92 -9.85 -20.57
C MET A 161 6.74 -9.75 -21.57
N GLU A 162 7.01 -9.35 -22.80
CA GLU A 162 6.01 -9.29 -23.87
C GLU A 162 5.34 -10.68 -24.08
N PHE A 163 6.16 -11.74 -24.16
CA PHE A 163 5.65 -13.12 -24.23
C PHE A 163 4.79 -13.48 -23.01
N LEU A 164 5.23 -13.14 -21.79
CA LEU A 164 4.51 -13.44 -20.55
C LEU A 164 3.14 -12.74 -20.51
N LEU A 165 3.07 -11.47 -20.94
CA LEU A 165 1.80 -10.73 -21.03
C LEU A 165 0.83 -11.38 -22.03
N HIS A 166 1.31 -11.86 -23.19
CA HIS A 166 0.47 -12.61 -24.13
C HIS A 166 -0.04 -13.93 -23.52
N VAL A 167 0.81 -14.67 -22.80
CA VAL A 167 0.41 -15.91 -22.11
C VAL A 167 -0.72 -15.68 -21.10
N CYS A 168 -0.70 -14.50 -20.44
CA CYS A 168 -1.65 -14.12 -19.41
C CYS A 168 -2.89 -13.39 -19.92
N SER A 169 -3.05 -13.25 -21.24
CA SER A 169 -4.22 -12.64 -21.87
C SER A 169 -5.47 -13.50 -21.67
N ASP A 170 -6.62 -12.85 -21.44
CA ASP A 170 -7.95 -13.50 -21.31
C ASP A 170 -8.36 -14.28 -22.58
N ALA A 171 -7.75 -13.96 -23.73
CA ALA A 171 -7.98 -14.68 -24.99
C ALA A 171 -7.38 -16.09 -25.02
N GLU A 172 -6.60 -16.48 -23.98
CA GLU A 172 -5.93 -17.79 -23.86
C GLU A 172 -5.19 -18.24 -25.14
N PRO A 173 -4.35 -17.40 -25.77
CA PRO A 173 -3.79 -17.70 -27.08
C PRO A 173 -2.88 -18.94 -27.03
N THR A 174 -2.86 -19.68 -28.12
CA THR A 174 -1.88 -20.74 -28.34
C THR A 174 -0.49 -20.11 -28.57
N TYR A 175 0.57 -20.88 -28.37
CA TYR A 175 1.94 -20.39 -28.63
C TYR A 175 2.17 -20.02 -30.10
N GLU A 176 1.43 -20.60 -31.05
CA GLU A 176 1.46 -20.22 -32.45
C GLU A 176 0.85 -18.83 -32.68
N GLN A 177 -0.28 -18.55 -32.02
CA GLN A 177 -0.93 -17.23 -32.06
C GLN A 177 -0.06 -16.17 -31.39
N ILE A 178 0.60 -16.50 -30.28
CA ILE A 178 1.57 -15.60 -29.61
C ILE A 178 2.74 -15.30 -30.54
N ALA A 179 3.30 -16.31 -31.23
CA ALA A 179 4.39 -16.12 -32.20
C ALA A 179 3.99 -15.16 -33.33
N SER A 180 2.78 -15.34 -33.83
CA SER A 180 2.18 -14.47 -34.87
C SER A 180 2.02 -13.03 -34.34
N ALA A 181 1.46 -12.85 -33.13
CA ALA A 181 1.24 -11.55 -32.51
C ALA A 181 2.55 -10.78 -32.22
N MET A 182 3.60 -11.50 -31.79
CA MET A 182 4.92 -10.91 -31.52
C MET A 182 5.79 -10.73 -32.78
N GLY A 183 5.32 -11.19 -33.96
CA GLY A 183 6.09 -11.14 -35.21
C GLY A 183 7.36 -11.99 -35.20
N VAL A 184 7.33 -13.14 -34.51
CA VAL A 184 8.48 -14.04 -34.38
C VAL A 184 8.15 -15.47 -34.79
N HIS A 185 9.17 -16.29 -35.01
CA HIS A 185 8.98 -17.72 -35.26
C HIS A 185 8.49 -18.46 -34.00
N ARG A 186 7.69 -19.51 -34.17
CA ARG A 186 7.20 -20.39 -33.09
C ARG A 186 8.34 -20.89 -32.20
N ARG A 187 9.49 -21.22 -32.76
CA ARG A 187 10.71 -21.65 -32.05
C ARG A 187 11.21 -20.58 -31.08
N THR A 188 11.08 -19.30 -31.41
CA THR A 188 11.49 -18.17 -30.54
C THR A 188 10.59 -18.10 -29.31
N VAL A 189 9.28 -18.31 -29.48
CA VAL A 189 8.32 -18.38 -28.35
C VAL A 189 8.62 -19.56 -27.45
N ASP A 190 8.97 -20.73 -28.02
CA ASP A 190 9.40 -21.88 -27.21
C ASP A 190 10.70 -21.57 -26.41
N ASN A 191 11.64 -20.83 -26.99
CA ASN A 191 12.82 -20.38 -26.27
C ASN A 191 12.49 -19.44 -25.09
N PHE A 192 11.59 -18.47 -25.28
CA PHE A 192 11.13 -17.60 -24.17
C PHE A 192 10.48 -18.43 -23.06
N ARG A 193 9.62 -19.39 -23.42
CA ARG A 193 9.01 -20.29 -22.45
C ARG A 193 10.05 -21.07 -21.67
N ILE A 194 11.00 -21.70 -22.33
CA ILE A 194 12.06 -22.50 -21.71
C ILE A 194 12.89 -21.62 -20.79
N ALA A 195 13.31 -20.43 -21.24
CA ALA A 195 14.10 -19.51 -20.45
C ALA A 195 13.38 -19.11 -19.15
N LEU A 196 12.07 -18.76 -19.21
CA LEU A 196 11.30 -18.42 -18.02
C LEU A 196 11.08 -19.64 -17.11
N PHE A 197 10.89 -20.84 -17.68
CA PHE A 197 10.76 -22.07 -16.91
C PHE A 197 12.03 -22.39 -16.12
N GLU A 198 13.20 -22.23 -16.74
CA GLU A 198 14.48 -22.45 -16.10
C GLU A 198 14.81 -21.37 -15.06
N LYS A 199 14.63 -20.07 -15.40
CA LYS A 199 14.91 -18.94 -14.50
C LYS A 199 14.12 -19.00 -13.21
N PHE A 200 12.84 -19.40 -13.28
CA PHE A 200 11.90 -19.29 -12.15
C PHE A 200 11.33 -20.64 -11.70
N ALA A 201 11.92 -21.76 -12.13
CA ALA A 201 11.49 -23.12 -11.80
C ALA A 201 9.99 -23.39 -12.09
N ILE A 202 9.47 -22.81 -13.18
CA ILE A 202 8.07 -22.96 -13.64
C ILE A 202 7.97 -24.24 -14.50
N LYS A 203 6.83 -24.94 -14.44
CA LYS A 203 6.67 -26.23 -15.13
C LYS A 203 5.51 -26.27 -16.13
N SER A 204 4.69 -25.22 -16.21
CA SER A 204 3.49 -25.23 -17.04
C SER A 204 3.06 -23.81 -17.47
N LYS A 205 2.17 -23.74 -18.49
CA LYS A 205 1.53 -22.46 -18.90
C LYS A 205 0.77 -21.82 -17.73
N THR A 206 0.01 -22.61 -16.97
CA THR A 206 -0.68 -22.15 -15.75
C THR A 206 0.31 -21.60 -14.72
N GLY A 207 1.50 -22.24 -14.60
CA GLY A 207 2.58 -21.76 -13.72
C GLY A 207 3.08 -20.36 -14.12
N LEU A 208 3.13 -20.02 -15.41
CA LEU A 208 3.47 -18.66 -15.86
C LEU A 208 2.41 -17.63 -15.44
N VAL A 209 1.14 -17.98 -15.54
CA VAL A 209 0.03 -17.10 -15.12
C VAL A 209 0.08 -16.87 -13.61
N LEU A 210 0.22 -17.93 -12.79
CA LEU A 210 0.34 -17.82 -11.35
C LEU A 210 1.58 -17.03 -10.93
N PHE A 211 2.70 -17.19 -11.63
CA PHE A 211 3.91 -16.42 -11.44
C PHE A 211 3.67 -14.93 -11.71
N ALA A 212 3.03 -14.59 -12.85
CA ALA A 212 2.71 -13.22 -13.20
C ALA A 212 1.76 -12.55 -12.18
N MET A 213 0.76 -13.30 -11.69
CA MET A 213 -0.14 -12.83 -10.63
C MET A 213 0.61 -12.60 -9.31
N ARG A 214 1.42 -13.56 -8.88
CA ARG A 214 2.21 -13.48 -7.65
C ARG A 214 3.07 -12.23 -7.58
N TRP A 215 3.68 -11.86 -8.70
CA TRP A 215 4.61 -10.72 -8.76
C TRP A 215 3.94 -9.43 -9.25
N GLY A 216 2.62 -9.41 -9.42
CA GLY A 216 1.86 -8.23 -9.84
C GLY A 216 2.32 -7.71 -11.21
N LEU A 217 2.57 -8.60 -12.17
CA LEU A 217 3.00 -8.26 -13.53
C LEU A 217 1.81 -8.03 -14.47
N LEU A 218 0.61 -8.39 -14.05
CA LEU A 218 -0.65 -8.18 -14.76
C LEU A 218 -1.29 -6.89 -14.24
N LYS A 219 -1.82 -6.08 -15.15
CA LYS A 219 -2.60 -4.88 -14.83
C LYS A 219 -4.07 -5.24 -14.65
#